data_8c20582b1eb7231e8a3739317c91263e
#
_entry.id   8c20582b1eb7231e8a3739317c91263e
#
_cell.length_a   1.000
_cell.length_b   1.000
_cell.length_c   1.000
_cell.angle_alpha   90.00
_cell.angle_beta   90.00
_cell.angle_gamma   90.00
#
_symmetry.space_group_name_H-M   'P 1'
#
loop_
_entity.id
_entity.type
_entity.pdbx_description
1 polymer ?
#
loop_
_entity_poly.entity_id
_entity_poly.type
_entity_poly.pdbx_seq_one_letter_code
_entity_poly.pdbx_strand_id
1 'polypeptide(L)'
;MTISYVDPVLMPVWMLVVAVVCLLTALTWLLRTFLVTRRDTALEVGDIPMAPRDRRKWGARVKKAAARFHAGETDLRGLHLELAEIMRGFATARSGADIESATVTEILDMAQTSGPRSVQERLRRVRHDGRPLDTNPLGHVGELLYVWEQPSFDREPDAAAEAAIKHAQEVVTQW
;
A
#
# COMPACT_ATOMS: atom_id res chain seq x y z
N MET A 1 56.47 -9.08 -50.85
CA MET A 1 55.13 -8.89 -50.27
C MET A 1 55.32 -8.31 -48.88
N THR A 2 55.27 -7.00 -48.70
CA THR A 2 55.47 -6.32 -47.42
C THR A 2 54.12 -6.15 -46.76
N ILE A 3 53.92 -6.85 -45.65
CA ILE A 3 52.71 -6.72 -44.83
C ILE A 3 52.84 -5.42 -44.01
N SER A 4 52.08 -4.39 -44.41
CA SER A 4 52.00 -3.15 -43.63
C SER A 4 51.13 -3.39 -42.39
N TYR A 5 51.73 -3.39 -41.22
CA TYR A 5 51.02 -3.36 -39.95
C TYR A 5 50.46 -1.94 -39.78
N VAL A 6 49.12 -1.85 -39.75
CA VAL A 6 48.44 -0.64 -39.31
C VAL A 6 48.51 -0.57 -37.80
N ASP A 7 49.08 0.53 -37.29
CA ASP A 7 49.19 0.76 -35.85
C ASP A 7 47.79 0.75 -35.21
N PRO A 8 47.59 0.05 -34.07
CA PRO A 8 46.31 0.03 -33.41
C PRO A 8 45.93 1.46 -33.01
N VAL A 9 44.78 1.92 -33.48
CA VAL A 9 44.19 3.21 -33.07
C VAL A 9 43.86 3.11 -31.56
N LEU A 10 44.77 3.59 -30.72
CA LEU A 10 44.54 3.67 -29.28
C LEU A 10 43.39 4.63 -29.01
N MET A 11 42.30 4.13 -28.50
CA MET A 11 41.19 4.96 -28.04
C MET A 11 41.68 5.98 -27.00
N PRO A 12 41.34 7.27 -27.15
CA PRO A 12 41.76 8.27 -26.19
C PRO A 12 41.15 7.96 -24.82
N VAL A 13 41.99 8.03 -23.77
CA VAL A 13 41.64 7.63 -22.38
C VAL A 13 40.37 8.34 -21.87
N TRP A 14 40.11 9.56 -22.31
CA TRP A 14 38.90 10.29 -21.94
C TRP A 14 37.59 9.60 -22.41
N MET A 15 37.59 8.91 -23.55
CA MET A 15 36.41 8.15 -24.02
C MET A 15 36.12 6.98 -23.09
N LEU A 16 37.16 6.33 -22.57
CA LEU A 16 37.01 5.24 -21.61
C LEU A 16 36.43 5.77 -20.28
N VAL A 17 36.87 6.94 -19.82
CA VAL A 17 36.32 7.60 -18.64
C VAL A 17 34.86 7.94 -18.83
N VAL A 18 34.48 8.52 -19.96
CA VAL A 18 33.07 8.83 -20.28
C VAL A 18 32.22 7.57 -20.32
N ALA A 19 32.70 6.49 -20.95
CA ALA A 19 31.98 5.22 -21.01
C ALA A 19 31.73 4.64 -19.61
N VAL A 20 32.74 4.67 -18.72
CA VAL A 20 32.61 4.20 -17.34
C VAL A 20 31.61 5.06 -16.54
N VAL A 21 31.64 6.39 -16.68
CA VAL A 21 30.69 7.29 -16.03
C VAL A 21 29.24 7.02 -16.51
N CYS A 22 29.03 6.86 -17.82
CA CYS A 22 27.73 6.52 -18.39
C CYS A 22 27.23 5.15 -17.88
N LEU A 23 28.10 4.15 -17.79
CA LEU A 23 27.77 2.83 -17.27
C LEU A 23 27.34 2.91 -15.79
N LEU A 24 28.11 3.64 -14.96
CA LEU A 24 27.81 3.81 -13.54
C LEU A 24 26.49 4.57 -13.31
N THR A 25 26.23 5.61 -14.11
CA THR A 25 24.96 6.35 -14.01
C THR A 25 23.76 5.49 -14.44
N ALA A 26 23.89 4.71 -15.52
CA ALA A 26 22.86 3.78 -15.96
C ALA A 26 22.62 2.68 -14.91
N LEU A 27 23.67 2.11 -14.34
CA LEU A 27 23.58 1.08 -13.31
C LEU A 27 22.91 1.62 -12.03
N THR A 28 23.29 2.83 -11.60
CA THR A 28 22.71 3.49 -10.43
C THR A 28 21.23 3.80 -10.66
N TRP A 29 20.86 4.25 -11.85
CA TRP A 29 19.47 4.50 -12.23
C TRP A 29 18.65 3.21 -12.26
N LEU A 30 19.18 2.15 -12.87
CA LEU A 30 18.56 0.82 -12.92
C LEU A 30 18.36 0.24 -11.51
N LEU A 31 19.40 0.31 -10.66
CA LEU A 31 19.34 -0.18 -9.29
C LEU A 31 18.30 0.59 -8.47
N ARG A 32 18.27 1.92 -8.60
CA ARG A 32 17.28 2.77 -7.95
C ARG A 32 15.86 2.45 -8.41
N THR A 33 15.66 2.31 -9.72
CA THR A 33 14.36 1.93 -10.29
C THR A 33 13.92 0.56 -9.78
N PHE A 34 14.80 -0.43 -9.80
CA PHE A 34 14.52 -1.77 -9.33
C PHE A 34 14.21 -1.82 -7.82
N LEU A 35 14.94 -1.07 -6.97
CA LEU A 35 14.66 -0.99 -5.53
C LEU A 35 13.36 -0.25 -5.23
N VAL A 36 13.01 0.76 -6.04
CA VAL A 36 11.76 1.50 -5.89
C VAL A 36 10.57 0.67 -6.36
N THR A 37 10.71 -0.06 -7.49
CA THR A 37 9.63 -0.85 -8.09
C THR A 37 9.41 -2.19 -7.37
N ARG A 38 10.44 -2.77 -6.75
CA ARG A 38 10.32 -4.06 -6.01
C ARG A 38 9.33 -4.03 -4.85
N ARG A 39 8.95 -2.86 -4.37
CA ARG A 39 8.00 -2.70 -3.25
C ARG A 39 6.58 -2.41 -3.68
N ASP A 40 6.35 -2.23 -4.96
CA ASP A 40 5.04 -1.94 -5.49
C ASP A 40 4.57 -3.15 -6.32
N THR A 41 4.09 -4.16 -5.61
CA THR A 41 3.39 -5.28 -6.23
C THR A 41 1.96 -4.84 -6.47
N ALA A 42 1.67 -4.30 -7.66
CA ALA A 42 0.31 -4.35 -8.18
C ALA A 42 -0.01 -5.82 -8.39
N LEU A 43 -0.65 -6.45 -7.40
CA LEU A 43 -0.86 -7.89 -7.36
C LEU A 43 -2.03 -8.34 -8.22
N GLU A 44 -2.89 -7.40 -8.66
CA GLU A 44 -4.09 -7.71 -9.43
C GLU A 44 -4.30 -6.76 -10.61
N VAL A 45 -5.01 -7.27 -11.62
CA VAL A 45 -5.42 -6.49 -12.79
C VAL A 45 -6.36 -5.37 -12.32
N GLY A 46 -5.92 -4.11 -12.48
CA GLY A 46 -6.68 -2.91 -12.07
C GLY A 46 -6.04 -2.10 -10.96
N ASP A 47 -5.05 -2.64 -10.23
CA ASP A 47 -4.33 -1.87 -9.23
C ASP A 47 -3.43 -0.79 -9.89
N ILE A 48 -3.60 0.46 -9.48
CA ILE A 48 -2.80 1.57 -9.95
C ILE A 48 -1.49 1.62 -9.16
N PRO A 49 -0.32 1.48 -9.81
CA PRO A 49 0.97 1.59 -9.12
C PRO A 49 1.10 2.93 -8.41
N MET A 50 1.42 2.90 -7.11
CA MET A 50 1.55 4.11 -6.30
C MET A 50 3.01 4.43 -6.03
N ALA A 51 3.42 5.68 -6.32
CA ALA A 51 4.77 6.13 -6.04
C ALA A 51 5.10 6.04 -4.53
N PRO A 52 6.33 5.65 -4.13
CA PRO A 52 6.71 5.51 -2.72
C PRO A 52 6.51 6.80 -1.91
N ARG A 53 6.60 7.97 -2.57
CA ARG A 53 6.34 9.27 -1.94
C ARG A 53 4.87 9.43 -1.54
N ASP A 54 3.96 8.99 -2.42
CA ASP A 54 2.52 9.12 -2.17
C ASP A 54 2.07 8.09 -1.13
N ARG A 55 2.59 6.87 -1.18
CA ARG A 55 2.39 5.87 -0.13
C ARG A 55 2.83 6.37 1.24
N ARG A 56 3.98 7.06 1.33
CA ARG A 56 4.44 7.68 2.59
C ARG A 56 3.49 8.74 3.12
N LYS A 57 2.80 9.49 2.25
CA LYS A 57 1.79 10.47 2.68
C LYS A 57 0.61 9.78 3.38
N TRP A 58 0.13 8.66 2.83
CA TRP A 58 -0.93 7.88 3.46
C TRP A 58 -0.50 7.30 4.79
N GLY A 59 0.68 6.70 4.86
CA GLY A 59 1.25 6.22 6.13
C GLY A 59 1.45 7.33 7.17
N ALA A 60 1.79 8.54 6.74
CA ALA A 60 1.89 9.70 7.64
C ALA A 60 0.52 10.14 8.17
N ARG A 61 -0.56 10.05 7.37
CA ARG A 61 -1.94 10.31 7.83
C ARG A 61 -2.35 9.32 8.91
N VAL A 62 -2.11 8.02 8.72
CA VAL A 62 -2.38 6.98 9.73
C VAL A 62 -1.60 7.25 11.02
N LYS A 63 -0.31 7.59 10.93
CA LYS A 63 0.49 7.94 12.10
C LYS A 63 -0.02 9.19 12.82
N LYS A 64 -0.52 10.18 12.08
CA LYS A 64 -1.10 11.39 12.67
C LYS A 64 -2.40 11.08 13.42
N ALA A 65 -3.28 10.24 12.87
CA ALA A 65 -4.50 9.79 13.54
C ALA A 65 -4.17 9.04 14.84
N ALA A 66 -3.18 8.13 14.80
CA ALA A 66 -2.68 7.42 15.98
C ALA A 66 -2.15 8.39 17.05
N ALA A 67 -1.33 9.37 16.66
CA ALA A 67 -0.78 10.36 17.59
C ALA A 67 -1.87 11.18 18.30
N ARG A 68 -2.94 11.56 17.59
CA ARG A 68 -4.09 12.27 18.16
C ARG A 68 -4.84 11.42 19.17
N PHE A 69 -5.01 10.14 18.89
CA PHE A 69 -5.62 9.20 19.83
C PHE A 69 -4.77 9.06 21.10
N HIS A 70 -3.46 8.82 20.96
CA HIS A 70 -2.56 8.72 22.13
C HIS A 70 -2.42 10.02 22.93
N ALA A 71 -2.63 11.18 22.29
CA ALA A 71 -2.68 12.46 22.97
C ALA A 71 -4.02 12.72 23.70
N GLY A 72 -5.01 11.81 23.55
CA GLY A 72 -6.35 11.99 24.11
C GLY A 72 -7.20 13.04 23.39
N GLU A 73 -6.79 13.46 22.17
CA GLU A 73 -7.53 14.45 21.37
C GLU A 73 -8.76 13.86 20.69
N THR A 74 -8.82 12.54 20.57
CA THR A 74 -9.94 11.81 19.96
C THR A 74 -10.20 10.52 20.73
N ASP A 75 -11.44 10.08 20.73
CA ASP A 75 -11.85 8.79 21.30
C ASP A 75 -11.68 7.64 20.27
N LEU A 76 -11.92 6.41 20.70
CA LEU A 76 -11.82 5.22 19.84
C LEU A 76 -12.72 5.33 18.60
N ARG A 77 -13.93 5.88 18.76
CA ARG A 77 -14.85 6.08 17.63
C ARG A 77 -14.30 7.11 16.63
N GLY A 78 -13.78 8.21 17.12
CA GLY A 78 -13.15 9.24 16.29
C GLY A 78 -11.94 8.70 15.54
N LEU A 79 -11.10 7.87 16.21
CA LEU A 79 -9.99 7.17 15.58
C LEU A 79 -10.48 6.26 14.43
N HIS A 80 -11.49 5.41 14.69
CA HIS A 80 -12.03 4.51 13.67
C HIS A 80 -12.59 5.26 12.47
N LEU A 81 -13.32 6.37 12.68
CA LEU A 81 -13.82 7.21 11.59
C LEU A 81 -12.69 7.84 10.77
N GLU A 82 -11.66 8.37 11.42
CA GLU A 82 -10.50 8.96 10.74
C GLU A 82 -9.70 7.89 9.95
N LEU A 83 -9.50 6.71 10.53
CA LEU A 83 -8.87 5.59 9.82
C LEU A 83 -9.71 5.11 8.65
N ALA A 84 -11.03 5.03 8.80
CA ALA A 84 -11.94 4.64 7.72
C ALA A 84 -11.88 5.62 6.53
N GLU A 85 -11.85 6.94 6.80
CA GLU A 85 -11.67 7.96 5.76
C GLU A 85 -10.33 7.80 5.05
N ILE A 86 -9.24 7.59 5.80
CA ILE A 86 -7.90 7.38 5.24
C ILE A 86 -7.87 6.14 4.36
N MET A 87 -8.47 5.02 4.79
CA MET A 87 -8.48 3.78 4.04
C MET A 87 -9.33 3.87 2.77
N ARG A 88 -10.49 4.54 2.80
CA ARG A 88 -11.31 4.80 1.63
C ARG A 88 -10.56 5.62 0.58
N GLY A 89 -9.94 6.74 0.98
CA GLY A 89 -9.15 7.57 0.08
C GLY A 89 -7.91 6.85 -0.47
N PHE A 90 -7.22 6.04 0.35
CA PHE A 90 -6.11 5.20 -0.10
C PHE A 90 -6.56 4.16 -1.13
N ALA A 91 -7.67 3.46 -0.85
CA ALA A 91 -8.22 2.46 -1.75
C ALA A 91 -8.71 3.07 -3.07
N THR A 92 -9.34 4.27 -3.05
CA THR A 92 -9.69 5.03 -4.25
C THR A 92 -8.44 5.34 -5.09
N ALA A 93 -7.38 5.85 -4.45
CA ALA A 93 -6.13 6.18 -5.14
C ALA A 93 -5.42 4.94 -5.71
N ARG A 94 -5.63 3.76 -5.12
CA ARG A 94 -4.98 2.52 -5.51
C ARG A 94 -5.76 1.72 -6.55
N SER A 95 -7.09 1.70 -6.46
CA SER A 95 -7.96 0.96 -7.38
C SER A 95 -8.44 1.77 -8.58
N GLY A 96 -8.46 3.10 -8.47
CA GLY A 96 -9.07 4.01 -9.44
C GLY A 96 -10.61 3.98 -9.46
N ALA A 97 -11.22 3.18 -8.57
CA ALA A 97 -12.66 3.16 -8.36
C ALA A 97 -13.04 4.16 -7.27
N ASP A 98 -14.27 4.67 -7.29
CA ASP A 98 -14.80 5.57 -6.25
C ASP A 98 -15.17 4.77 -4.98
N ILE A 99 -14.16 4.48 -4.15
CA ILE A 99 -14.32 3.78 -2.88
C ILE A 99 -14.79 4.72 -1.78
N GLU A 100 -14.57 6.03 -1.93
CA GLU A 100 -14.94 7.02 -0.91
C GLU A 100 -16.43 7.06 -0.68
N SER A 101 -17.24 6.94 -1.74
CA SER A 101 -18.71 6.93 -1.68
C SER A 101 -19.32 5.54 -1.58
N ALA A 102 -18.54 4.48 -1.81
CA ALA A 102 -19.03 3.11 -1.84
C ALA A 102 -19.37 2.57 -0.44
N THR A 103 -20.45 1.79 -0.37
CA THR A 103 -20.78 1.02 0.83
C THR A 103 -19.82 -0.15 1.02
N VAL A 104 -19.69 -0.67 2.25
CA VAL A 104 -18.85 -1.84 2.53
C VAL A 104 -19.23 -3.04 1.65
N THR A 105 -20.52 -3.26 1.41
CA THR A 105 -21.00 -4.35 0.56
C THR A 105 -20.53 -4.17 -0.89
N GLU A 106 -20.63 -2.97 -1.44
CA GLU A 106 -20.13 -2.65 -2.79
C GLU A 106 -18.63 -2.83 -2.90
N ILE A 107 -17.86 -2.42 -1.88
CA ILE A 107 -16.39 -2.63 -1.85
C ILE A 107 -16.06 -4.12 -1.90
N LEU A 108 -16.76 -4.94 -1.12
CA LEU A 108 -16.57 -6.39 -1.10
C LEU A 108 -16.98 -7.06 -2.42
N ASP A 109 -18.03 -6.56 -3.07
CA ASP A 109 -18.46 -7.03 -4.39
C ASP A 109 -17.44 -6.65 -5.47
N MET A 110 -16.91 -5.41 -5.43
CA MET A 110 -15.84 -4.98 -6.34
C MET A 110 -14.54 -5.79 -6.17
N ALA A 111 -14.25 -6.22 -4.96
CA ALA A 111 -13.07 -7.03 -4.66
C ALA A 111 -13.13 -8.43 -5.29
N GLN A 112 -14.28 -8.89 -5.82
CA GLN A 112 -14.49 -10.20 -6.46
C GLN A 112 -13.87 -11.37 -5.67
N THR A 113 -13.94 -11.31 -4.37
CA THR A 113 -13.20 -12.21 -3.52
C THR A 113 -13.73 -13.63 -3.56
N SER A 114 -12.85 -14.58 -3.80
CA SER A 114 -13.08 -16.02 -3.70
C SER A 114 -13.26 -16.42 -2.23
N GLY A 115 -14.36 -15.96 -1.62
CA GLY A 115 -14.67 -16.19 -0.20
C GLY A 115 -15.96 -17.00 0.00
N PRO A 116 -16.41 -17.15 1.25
CA PRO A 116 -17.67 -17.83 1.55
C PRO A 116 -18.81 -17.21 0.73
N ARG A 117 -19.72 -18.08 0.27
CA ARG A 117 -20.76 -17.82 -0.74
C ARG A 117 -21.70 -16.64 -0.47
N SER A 118 -21.61 -16.00 0.68
CA SER A 118 -22.34 -14.78 0.99
C SER A 118 -21.48 -13.78 1.74
N VAL A 119 -21.57 -12.51 1.37
CA VAL A 119 -20.93 -11.39 2.08
C VAL A 119 -21.30 -11.41 3.58
N GLN A 120 -22.55 -11.76 3.91
CA GLN A 120 -23.02 -11.84 5.29
C GLN A 120 -22.27 -12.88 6.14
N GLU A 121 -22.05 -14.07 5.58
CA GLU A 121 -21.31 -15.14 6.28
C GLU A 121 -19.85 -14.73 6.52
N ARG A 122 -19.23 -14.07 5.54
CA ARG A 122 -17.89 -13.54 5.64
C ARG A 122 -17.80 -12.47 6.72
N LEU A 123 -18.68 -11.49 6.71
CA LEU A 123 -18.72 -10.42 7.72
C LEU A 123 -18.97 -10.97 9.12
N ARG A 124 -19.78 -12.03 9.25
CA ARG A 124 -19.99 -12.71 10.54
C ARG A 124 -18.69 -13.32 11.07
N ARG A 125 -17.88 -13.96 10.20
CA ARG A 125 -16.57 -14.52 10.61
C ARG A 125 -15.57 -13.44 10.98
N VAL A 126 -15.44 -12.39 10.17
CA VAL A 126 -14.55 -11.25 10.49
C VAL A 126 -14.90 -10.66 11.85
N ARG A 127 -16.21 -10.52 12.14
CA ARG A 127 -16.68 -10.05 13.45
C ARG A 127 -16.29 -10.99 14.60
N HIS A 128 -16.37 -12.31 14.37
CA HIS A 128 -16.03 -13.29 15.40
C HIS A 128 -14.52 -13.34 15.66
N ASP A 129 -13.72 -13.29 14.61
CA ASP A 129 -12.28 -13.47 14.67
C ASP A 129 -11.51 -12.15 14.93
N GLY A 130 -12.20 -11.00 14.80
CA GLY A 130 -11.64 -9.66 15.04
C GLY A 130 -10.54 -9.23 14.06
N ARG A 131 -10.33 -9.98 12.97
CA ARG A 131 -9.31 -9.68 11.97
C ARG A 131 -9.81 -9.99 10.56
N PRO A 132 -9.30 -9.25 9.55
CA PRO A 132 -9.62 -9.50 8.16
C PRO A 132 -9.18 -10.90 7.71
N LEU A 133 -10.00 -11.52 6.87
CA LEU A 133 -9.76 -12.85 6.32
C LEU A 133 -9.37 -12.81 4.83
N ASP A 134 -9.59 -11.67 4.18
CA ASP A 134 -9.37 -11.53 2.76
C ASP A 134 -7.90 -11.41 2.39
N THR A 135 -7.50 -12.12 1.35
CA THR A 135 -6.18 -12.00 0.72
C THR A 135 -6.14 -10.90 -0.34
N ASN A 136 -7.31 -10.52 -0.89
CA ASN A 136 -7.41 -9.39 -1.80
C ASN A 136 -7.33 -8.07 -1.00
N PRO A 137 -6.41 -7.16 -1.32
CA PRO A 137 -6.22 -5.92 -0.56
C PRO A 137 -7.47 -5.05 -0.45
N LEU A 138 -8.25 -4.92 -1.53
CA LEU A 138 -9.50 -4.17 -1.52
C LEU A 138 -10.56 -4.82 -0.61
N GLY A 139 -10.66 -6.15 -0.67
CA GLY A 139 -11.53 -6.91 0.22
C GLY A 139 -11.12 -6.79 1.68
N HIS A 140 -9.81 -6.78 1.96
CA HIS A 140 -9.27 -6.54 3.29
C HIS A 140 -9.69 -5.15 3.82
N VAL A 141 -9.60 -4.10 2.98
CA VAL A 141 -10.11 -2.76 3.34
C VAL A 141 -11.60 -2.81 3.66
N GLY A 142 -12.43 -3.47 2.82
CA GLY A 142 -13.86 -3.61 3.07
C GLY A 142 -14.17 -4.29 4.40
N GLU A 143 -13.44 -5.33 4.76
CA GLU A 143 -13.58 -6.02 6.04
C GLU A 143 -13.18 -5.15 7.25
N LEU A 144 -12.10 -4.38 7.13
CA LEU A 144 -11.69 -3.43 8.19
C LEU A 144 -12.74 -2.34 8.39
N LEU A 145 -13.23 -1.75 7.30
CA LEU A 145 -14.30 -0.74 7.37
C LEU A 145 -15.54 -1.28 8.07
N TYR A 146 -15.93 -2.53 7.78
CA TYR A 146 -17.05 -3.17 8.46
C TYR A 146 -16.86 -3.30 9.97
N VAL A 147 -15.64 -3.66 10.41
CA VAL A 147 -15.33 -3.76 11.85
C VAL A 147 -15.39 -2.38 12.51
N TRP A 148 -14.87 -1.34 11.83
CA TRP A 148 -14.80 0.01 12.40
C TRP A 148 -16.11 0.81 12.33
N GLU A 149 -17.06 0.43 11.46
CA GLU A 149 -18.40 1.04 11.40
C GLU A 149 -19.26 0.69 12.62
N GLN A 150 -18.89 -0.36 13.35
CA GLN A 150 -19.67 -0.75 14.54
C GLN A 150 -19.29 0.12 15.74
N PRO A 151 -20.27 0.56 16.54
CA PRO A 151 -19.98 1.26 17.77
C PRO A 151 -19.16 0.34 18.68
N SER A 152 -17.94 0.75 18.95
CA SER A 152 -16.99 -0.01 19.77
C SER A 152 -17.41 0.03 21.21
N PHE A 153 -18.24 -0.92 21.63
CA PHE A 153 -18.40 -1.28 23.02
C PHE A 153 -17.32 -2.30 23.42
N ASP A 154 -16.09 -2.03 22.97
CA ASP A 154 -14.97 -2.90 23.31
C ASP A 154 -14.67 -2.77 24.79
N ARG A 155 -14.45 -3.93 25.43
CA ARG A 155 -14.04 -3.98 26.82
C ARG A 155 -12.61 -3.46 27.03
N GLU A 156 -11.82 -3.43 25.94
CA GLU A 156 -10.43 -3.01 25.91
C GLU A 156 -10.18 -2.00 24.76
N PRO A 157 -10.61 -0.74 24.92
CA PRO A 157 -10.57 0.25 23.85
C PRO A 157 -9.15 0.54 23.33
N ASP A 158 -8.14 0.48 24.21
CA ASP A 158 -6.74 0.72 23.83
C ASP A 158 -6.19 -0.41 22.96
N ALA A 159 -6.51 -1.67 23.27
CA ALA A 159 -6.11 -2.81 22.46
C ALA A 159 -6.80 -2.79 21.08
N ALA A 160 -8.07 -2.39 21.04
CA ALA A 160 -8.81 -2.24 19.78
C ALA A 160 -8.23 -1.11 18.91
N ALA A 161 -7.84 0.01 19.53
CA ALA A 161 -7.18 1.12 18.83
C ALA A 161 -5.83 0.71 18.23
N GLU A 162 -4.98 0.04 19.01
CA GLU A 162 -3.68 -0.45 18.53
C GLU A 162 -3.83 -1.45 17.37
N ALA A 163 -4.80 -2.37 17.46
CA ALA A 163 -5.11 -3.30 16.39
C ALA A 163 -5.57 -2.56 15.12
N ALA A 164 -6.45 -1.57 15.24
CA ALA A 164 -6.93 -0.78 14.11
C ALA A 164 -5.79 0.01 13.42
N ILE A 165 -4.94 0.67 14.21
CA ILE A 165 -3.77 1.40 13.71
C ILE A 165 -2.81 0.45 12.98
N LYS A 166 -2.52 -0.71 13.57
CA LYS A 166 -1.64 -1.73 12.98
C LYS A 166 -2.17 -2.20 11.63
N HIS A 167 -3.45 -2.59 11.55
CA HIS A 167 -4.06 -3.05 10.29
C HIS A 167 -4.08 -1.96 9.23
N ALA A 168 -4.39 -0.70 9.57
CA ALA A 168 -4.31 0.41 8.65
C ALA A 168 -2.90 0.62 8.09
N GLN A 169 -1.86 0.49 8.94
CA GLN A 169 -0.46 0.57 8.50
C GLN A 169 -0.07 -0.61 7.61
N GLU A 170 -0.50 -1.82 7.92
CA GLU A 170 -0.27 -3.01 7.10
C GLU A 170 -0.85 -2.85 5.71
N VAL A 171 -2.09 -2.41 5.58
CA VAL A 171 -2.72 -2.14 4.27
C VAL A 171 -1.90 -1.14 3.46
N VAL A 172 -1.55 0.02 4.04
CA VAL A 172 -0.79 1.05 3.32
C VAL A 172 0.60 0.59 2.91
N THR A 173 1.22 -0.34 3.65
CA THR A 173 2.59 -0.82 3.36
C THR A 173 2.63 -2.01 2.44
N GLN A 174 1.62 -2.87 2.45
CA GLN A 174 1.60 -4.14 1.72
C GLN A 174 0.86 -4.05 0.39
N TRP A 175 -0.18 -3.25 0.29
CA TRP A 175 -0.91 -3.01 -0.96
C TRP A 175 -0.30 -1.83 -1.71
#